data_a4a371ce81665b487c2164bd1b5825e7
#
_entry.id   a4a371ce81665b487c2164bd1b5825e7
#
_cell.length_a   1.000
_cell.length_b   1.000
_cell.length_c   1.000
_cell.angle_alpha   90.00
_cell.angle_beta   90.00
_cell.angle_gamma   90.00
#
_symmetry.space_group_name_H-M   'P 1'
#
loop_
_entity.id
_entity.type
_entity.pdbx_description
1 polymer ?
#
loop_
_entity_poly.entity_id
_entity_poly.type
_entity_poly.pdbx_seq_one_letter_code
_entity_poly.pdbx_strand_id
1 'polypeptide(L)'
;RNVNDENENEKKNEEKIKQRADLLFEEAKELWNYENNDMDILKSIDEKEFYTIDDDFDITGKKPISFEVGGQKFSVKSWKEILIKTLEYLSDIDLSIVKSFTQDNDFQGRERRIISTNKDDMRNPAKLKDGIFVETNLSANSILANIKLICEKFSLENDDFIYYVKS
;
A
#
# COMPACT_ATOMS: atom_id res chain seq x y z
N ARG A 1 52.83 2.19 -30.57
CA ARG A 1 51.53 2.73 -30.22
C ARG A 1 51.47 4.20 -30.57
N ASN A 2 50.43 4.59 -31.27
CA ASN A 2 50.32 5.95 -31.79
C ASN A 2 49.55 6.81 -30.79
N VAL A 3 50.11 7.92 -30.34
CA VAL A 3 49.47 8.87 -29.40
C VAL A 3 48.17 9.44 -29.95
N ASN A 4 48.02 9.53 -31.27
CA ASN A 4 46.81 9.99 -31.91
C ASN A 4 45.62 9.03 -31.72
N ASP A 5 45.85 7.72 -31.65
CA ASP A 5 44.80 6.73 -31.41
C ASP A 5 44.23 6.80 -29.98
N GLU A 6 45.07 7.10 -29.00
CA GLU A 6 44.64 7.28 -27.62
C GLU A 6 43.81 8.55 -27.48
N ASN A 7 44.18 9.64 -28.12
CA ASN A 7 43.42 10.89 -28.13
C ASN A 7 42.07 10.75 -28.85
N GLU A 8 42.00 9.97 -29.92
CA GLU A 8 40.74 9.69 -30.61
C GLU A 8 39.76 8.84 -29.73
N ASN A 9 40.29 7.87 -29.01
CA ASN A 9 39.50 7.06 -28.09
C ASN A 9 38.96 7.87 -26.90
N GLU A 10 39.79 8.76 -26.34
CA GLU A 10 39.35 9.67 -25.28
C GLU A 10 38.25 10.60 -25.76
N LYS A 11 38.39 11.18 -26.95
CA LYS A 11 37.33 12.03 -27.56
C LYS A 11 36.03 11.27 -27.80
N LYS A 12 36.10 10.03 -28.28
CA LYS A 12 34.94 9.20 -28.49
C LYS A 12 34.23 8.88 -27.15
N ASN A 13 34.96 8.64 -26.10
CA ASN A 13 34.42 8.41 -24.78
C ASN A 13 33.77 9.67 -24.20
N GLU A 14 34.40 10.83 -24.38
CA GLU A 14 33.81 12.12 -23.98
C GLU A 14 32.52 12.43 -24.71
N GLU A 15 32.46 12.16 -26.03
CA GLU A 15 31.24 12.32 -26.83
C GLU A 15 30.11 11.38 -26.36
N LYS A 16 30.43 10.13 -26.04
CA LYS A 16 29.44 9.18 -25.50
C LYS A 16 28.88 9.62 -24.16
N ILE A 17 29.73 10.12 -23.28
CA ILE A 17 29.32 10.63 -21.97
C ILE A 17 28.42 11.86 -22.16
N LYS A 18 28.79 12.77 -23.05
CA LYS A 18 28.00 13.96 -23.35
C LYS A 18 26.65 13.62 -23.95
N GLN A 19 26.57 12.70 -24.92
CA GLN A 19 25.32 12.25 -25.52
C GLN A 19 24.40 11.61 -24.48
N ARG A 20 24.95 10.84 -23.57
CA ARG A 20 24.20 10.20 -22.50
C ARG A 20 23.65 11.22 -21.50
N ALA A 21 24.46 12.22 -21.15
CA ALA A 21 24.04 13.34 -20.30
C ALA A 21 22.93 14.18 -20.97
N ASP A 22 23.04 14.44 -22.27
CA ASP A 22 22.05 15.18 -23.04
C ASP A 22 20.71 14.42 -23.11
N LEU A 23 20.75 13.09 -23.27
CA LEU A 23 19.54 12.24 -23.25
C LEU A 23 18.86 12.27 -21.88
N LEU A 24 19.62 12.15 -20.81
CA LEU A 24 19.09 12.23 -19.45
C LEU A 24 18.47 13.61 -19.17
N PHE A 25 19.08 14.66 -19.67
CA PHE A 25 18.58 16.02 -19.53
C PHE A 25 17.26 16.20 -20.28
N GLU A 26 17.13 15.66 -21.49
CA GLU A 26 15.88 15.71 -22.27
C GLU A 26 14.76 14.89 -21.60
N GLU A 27 15.07 13.71 -21.08
CA GLU A 27 14.14 12.91 -20.28
C GLU A 27 13.67 13.67 -19.03
N ALA A 28 14.59 14.31 -18.32
CA ALA A 28 14.27 15.13 -17.15
C ALA A 28 13.40 16.33 -17.52
N LYS A 29 13.64 16.97 -18.67
CA LYS A 29 12.79 18.06 -19.19
C LYS A 29 11.38 17.61 -19.52
N GLU A 30 11.24 16.45 -20.16
CA GLU A 30 9.92 15.89 -20.48
C GLU A 30 9.12 15.60 -19.20
N LEU A 31 9.76 15.00 -18.21
CA LEU A 31 9.16 14.78 -16.89
C LEU A 31 8.79 16.10 -16.21
N TRP A 32 9.67 17.10 -16.26
CA TRP A 32 9.42 18.41 -15.69
C TRP A 32 8.23 19.12 -16.37
N ASN A 33 8.15 19.07 -17.70
CA ASN A 33 7.04 19.64 -18.45
C ASN A 33 5.73 18.90 -18.18
N TYR A 34 5.78 17.58 -18.07
CA TYR A 34 4.64 16.77 -17.68
C TYR A 34 4.16 17.17 -16.29
N GLU A 35 5.07 17.30 -15.33
CA GLU A 35 4.78 17.71 -13.97
C GLU A 35 4.17 19.10 -13.88
N ASN A 36 4.68 20.07 -14.64
CA ASN A 36 4.18 21.45 -14.63
C ASN A 36 2.82 21.60 -15.32
N ASN A 37 2.50 20.74 -16.29
CA ASN A 37 1.19 20.75 -16.94
C ASN A 37 0.10 20.10 -16.09
N ASP A 38 0.49 19.27 -15.12
CA ASP A 38 -0.41 18.57 -14.21
C ASP A 38 -0.20 19.03 -12.75
N MET A 39 -0.08 20.36 -12.54
CA MET A 39 0.11 20.95 -11.20
C MET A 39 -0.96 20.53 -10.21
N ASP A 40 -2.20 20.30 -10.64
CA ASP A 40 -3.29 19.86 -9.79
C ASP A 40 -3.09 18.40 -9.36
N ILE A 41 -2.57 17.55 -10.25
CA ILE A 41 -2.21 16.17 -9.94
C ILE A 41 -1.01 16.13 -9.00
N LEU A 42 0.00 16.98 -9.24
CA LEU A 42 1.18 17.10 -8.37
C LEU A 42 0.83 17.58 -6.98
N LYS A 43 -0.04 18.58 -6.85
CA LYS A 43 -0.54 19.02 -5.55
C LYS A 43 -1.26 17.88 -4.83
N SER A 44 -2.02 17.06 -5.56
CA SER A 44 -2.67 15.90 -4.98
C SER A 44 -1.69 14.81 -4.57
N ILE A 45 -0.55 14.67 -5.28
CA ILE A 45 0.54 13.74 -4.93
C ILE A 45 1.30 14.24 -3.71
N ASP A 46 1.64 15.54 -3.65
CA ASP A 46 2.34 16.16 -2.50
C ASP A 46 1.49 16.14 -1.23
N GLU A 47 0.17 16.09 -1.35
CA GLU A 47 -0.75 15.97 -0.22
C GLU A 47 -0.91 14.53 0.28
N LYS A 48 -0.40 13.52 -0.48
CA LYS A 48 -0.47 12.11 -0.09
C LYS A 48 0.68 11.75 0.82
N GLU A 49 0.33 11.25 1.97
CA GLU A 49 1.26 10.67 2.92
C GLU A 49 1.13 9.14 2.84
N PHE A 50 2.24 8.41 2.99
CA PHE A 50 2.20 6.96 3.03
C PHE A 50 2.90 6.44 4.29
N TYR A 51 2.40 5.33 4.80
CA TYR A 51 2.90 4.69 6.02
C TYR A 51 2.89 3.19 5.84
N THR A 52 3.81 2.52 6.52
CA THR A 52 3.73 1.07 6.69
C THR A 52 2.84 0.75 7.89
N ILE A 53 2.42 -0.50 8.01
CA ILE A 53 1.54 -0.92 9.10
C ILE A 53 2.18 -0.79 10.49
N ASP A 54 3.51 -0.74 10.55
CA ASP A 54 4.25 -0.60 11.81
C ASP A 54 4.49 0.85 12.22
N ASP A 55 4.24 1.81 11.34
CA ASP A 55 4.44 3.21 11.66
C ASP A 55 3.44 3.64 12.75
N ASP A 56 3.97 4.15 13.85
CA ASP A 56 3.15 4.73 14.93
C ASP A 56 2.78 6.15 14.53
N PHE A 57 1.66 6.26 13.83
CA PHE A 57 1.22 7.52 13.26
C PHE A 57 -0.24 7.80 13.63
N ASP A 58 -0.51 9.04 14.01
CA ASP A 58 -1.87 9.49 14.30
C ASP A 58 -2.62 9.78 13.00
N ILE A 59 -3.58 8.92 12.67
CA ILE A 59 -4.41 9.02 11.48
C ILE A 59 -5.70 9.82 11.71
N THR A 60 -5.86 10.45 12.87
CA THR A 60 -7.05 11.26 13.17
C THR A 60 -7.24 12.35 12.11
N GLY A 61 -8.43 12.43 11.53
CA GLY A 61 -8.74 13.37 10.47
C GLY A 61 -8.18 13.05 9.10
N LYS A 62 -7.41 11.96 8.98
CA LYS A 62 -6.88 11.48 7.71
C LYS A 62 -7.88 10.56 7.02
N LYS A 63 -7.90 10.61 5.69
CA LYS A 63 -8.74 9.74 4.85
C LYS A 63 -7.86 8.80 4.04
N PRO A 64 -8.18 7.51 3.97
CA PRO A 64 -7.42 6.60 3.14
C PRO A 64 -7.74 6.82 1.66
N ILE A 65 -6.74 6.66 0.81
CA ILE A 65 -6.84 6.78 -0.63
C ILE A 65 -6.64 5.43 -1.30
N SER A 66 -5.62 4.71 -0.86
CA SER A 66 -5.20 3.42 -1.42
C SER A 66 -4.34 2.67 -0.41
N PHE A 67 -4.12 1.40 -0.68
CA PHE A 67 -3.19 0.59 0.08
C PHE A 67 -2.55 -0.45 -0.83
N GLU A 68 -1.43 -0.98 -0.39
CA GLU A 68 -0.72 -2.09 -1.04
C GLU A 68 -0.52 -3.21 -0.03
N VAL A 69 -0.77 -4.42 -0.46
CA VAL A 69 -0.49 -5.63 0.31
C VAL A 69 0.11 -6.67 -0.62
N GLY A 70 1.28 -7.20 -0.27
CA GLY A 70 1.95 -8.20 -1.08
C GLY A 70 2.21 -7.75 -2.51
N GLY A 71 2.46 -6.48 -2.73
CA GLY A 71 2.70 -5.90 -4.06
C GLY A 71 1.45 -5.56 -4.86
N GLN A 72 0.26 -5.89 -4.36
CA GLN A 72 -1.02 -5.54 -5.00
C GLN A 72 -1.55 -4.21 -4.45
N LYS A 73 -1.93 -3.30 -5.34
CA LYS A 73 -2.46 -1.99 -5.00
C LYS A 73 -3.98 -1.95 -5.16
N PHE A 74 -4.65 -1.37 -4.16
CA PHE A 74 -6.10 -1.21 -4.13
C PHE A 74 -6.47 0.24 -3.83
N SER A 75 -7.41 0.79 -4.58
CA SER A 75 -7.99 2.11 -4.30
C SER A 75 -9.15 1.95 -3.32
N VAL A 76 -9.24 2.85 -2.34
CA VAL A 76 -10.29 2.82 -1.32
C VAL A 76 -10.82 4.22 -1.04
N LYS A 77 -12.00 4.29 -0.43
CA LYS A 77 -12.63 5.54 0.00
C LYS A 77 -12.86 5.60 1.51
N SER A 78 -12.65 4.48 2.20
CA SER A 78 -12.88 4.39 3.65
C SER A 78 -11.92 3.39 4.29
N TRP A 79 -11.74 3.53 5.60
CA TRP A 79 -10.90 2.61 6.37
C TRP A 79 -11.45 1.19 6.38
N LYS A 80 -12.77 1.03 6.47
CA LYS A 80 -13.39 -0.31 6.43
C LYS A 80 -13.12 -1.05 5.13
N GLU A 81 -13.03 -0.35 4.00
CA GLU A 81 -12.70 -0.95 2.71
C GLU A 81 -11.29 -1.56 2.71
N ILE A 82 -10.33 -0.94 3.41
CA ILE A 82 -8.99 -1.51 3.55
C ILE A 82 -9.07 -2.88 4.22
N LEU A 83 -9.80 -2.97 5.32
CA LEU A 83 -9.95 -4.23 6.05
C LEU A 83 -10.64 -5.30 5.19
N ILE A 84 -11.73 -4.96 4.54
CA ILE A 84 -12.50 -5.89 3.69
C ILE A 84 -11.64 -6.38 2.52
N LYS A 85 -11.02 -5.47 1.77
CA LYS A 85 -10.20 -5.82 0.59
C LYS A 85 -8.95 -6.60 0.95
N THR A 86 -8.33 -6.28 2.09
CA THR A 86 -7.19 -7.05 2.61
C THR A 86 -7.59 -8.50 2.88
N LEU A 87 -8.69 -8.71 3.60
CA LEU A 87 -9.17 -10.06 3.89
C LEU A 87 -9.62 -10.82 2.65
N GLU A 88 -10.27 -10.15 1.70
CA GLU A 88 -10.63 -10.76 0.41
C GLU A 88 -9.39 -11.22 -0.37
N TYR A 89 -8.39 -10.36 -0.48
CA TYR A 89 -7.14 -10.66 -1.16
C TYR A 89 -6.41 -11.83 -0.49
N LEU A 90 -6.27 -11.81 0.82
CA LEU A 90 -5.61 -12.87 1.58
C LEU A 90 -6.40 -14.18 1.55
N SER A 91 -7.73 -14.12 1.48
CA SER A 91 -8.57 -15.29 1.30
C SER A 91 -8.34 -15.99 -0.05
N ASP A 92 -8.01 -15.22 -1.09
CA ASP A 92 -7.65 -15.78 -2.40
C ASP A 92 -6.28 -16.46 -2.37
N ILE A 93 -5.37 -16.01 -1.49
CA ILE A 93 -4.05 -16.61 -1.33
C ILE A 93 -4.13 -17.87 -0.47
N ASP A 94 -4.74 -17.79 0.70
CA ASP A 94 -4.89 -18.92 1.62
C ASP A 94 -6.15 -18.77 2.49
N LEU A 95 -7.23 -19.33 2.00
CA LEU A 95 -8.52 -19.29 2.68
C LEU A 95 -8.48 -19.99 4.05
N SER A 96 -7.67 -21.03 4.20
CA SER A 96 -7.59 -21.79 5.45
C SER A 96 -7.06 -20.95 6.61
N ILE A 97 -6.11 -20.05 6.33
CA ILE A 97 -5.59 -19.12 7.34
C ILE A 97 -6.68 -18.11 7.75
N VAL A 98 -7.39 -17.53 6.79
CA VAL A 98 -8.48 -16.59 7.10
C VAL A 98 -9.62 -17.29 7.86
N LYS A 99 -9.94 -18.52 7.51
CA LYS A 99 -10.91 -19.33 8.26
C LYS A 99 -10.49 -19.54 9.71
N SER A 100 -9.20 -19.74 9.95
CA SER A 100 -8.68 -19.94 11.31
C SER A 100 -8.92 -18.72 12.19
N PHE A 101 -9.00 -17.52 11.62
CA PHE A 101 -9.28 -16.29 12.35
C PHE A 101 -10.67 -16.29 13.00
N THR A 102 -11.63 -17.02 12.43
CA THR A 102 -12.99 -17.13 13.01
C THR A 102 -13.01 -17.81 14.37
N GLN A 103 -11.98 -18.59 14.69
CA GLN A 103 -11.83 -19.29 15.97
C GLN A 103 -10.69 -18.71 16.83
N ASP A 104 -10.00 -17.68 16.32
CA ASP A 104 -8.85 -17.09 16.99
C ASP A 104 -9.32 -16.02 17.98
N ASN A 105 -8.92 -16.17 19.25
CA ASN A 105 -9.28 -15.24 20.32
C ASN A 105 -8.67 -13.84 20.12
N ASP A 106 -7.59 -13.72 19.33
CA ASP A 106 -7.00 -12.42 19.01
C ASP A 106 -7.95 -11.54 18.21
N PHE A 107 -8.92 -12.13 17.50
CA PHE A 107 -9.97 -11.41 16.77
C PHE A 107 -11.28 -11.30 17.54
N GLN A 108 -11.21 -11.45 18.86
CA GLN A 108 -12.33 -11.18 19.76
C GLN A 108 -12.20 -9.74 20.28
N GLY A 109 -13.14 -8.88 19.92
CA GLY A 109 -13.24 -7.55 20.49
C GLY A 109 -13.82 -7.58 21.89
N ARG A 110 -13.95 -6.40 22.49
CA ARG A 110 -14.45 -6.28 23.88
C ARG A 110 -15.88 -6.84 24.03
N GLU A 111 -16.75 -6.56 23.09
CA GLU A 111 -18.17 -6.98 23.12
C GLU A 111 -18.55 -7.83 21.93
N ARG A 112 -17.77 -7.83 20.87
CA ARG A 112 -18.09 -8.48 19.59
C ARG A 112 -16.87 -9.11 18.99
N ARG A 113 -17.11 -10.13 18.15
CA ARG A 113 -16.03 -10.69 17.36
C ARG A 113 -15.72 -9.76 16.16
N ILE A 114 -14.45 -9.69 15.83
CA ILE A 114 -13.97 -8.96 14.64
C ILE A 114 -14.12 -9.83 13.39
N ILE A 115 -13.80 -11.11 13.46
CA ILE A 115 -13.94 -12.09 12.39
C ILE A 115 -14.71 -13.31 12.93
N SER A 116 -15.79 -13.68 12.25
CA SER A 116 -16.66 -14.78 12.70
C SER A 116 -17.39 -15.43 11.52
N THR A 117 -17.87 -16.64 11.73
CA THR A 117 -18.81 -17.30 10.81
C THR A 117 -20.26 -16.95 11.12
N ASN A 118 -20.52 -16.28 12.24
CA ASN A 118 -21.85 -15.87 12.67
C ASN A 118 -21.99 -14.34 12.62
N LYS A 119 -22.77 -13.83 11.67
CA LYS A 119 -23.00 -12.39 11.52
C LYS A 119 -23.71 -11.76 12.73
N ASP A 120 -24.43 -12.55 13.51
CA ASP A 120 -25.14 -12.06 14.69
C ASP A 120 -24.19 -11.70 15.85
N ASP A 121 -22.94 -12.13 15.78
CA ASP A 121 -21.86 -11.72 16.69
C ASP A 121 -21.36 -10.29 16.42
N MET A 122 -21.88 -9.63 15.39
CA MET A 122 -21.38 -8.36 14.88
C MET A 122 -22.45 -7.30 14.79
N ARG A 123 -22.02 -6.04 14.85
CA ARG A 123 -22.90 -4.89 14.70
C ARG A 123 -23.11 -4.52 13.23
N ASN A 124 -22.04 -4.49 12.46
CA ASN A 124 -22.06 -4.13 11.05
C ASN A 124 -21.18 -5.10 10.25
N PRO A 125 -21.66 -6.34 10.06
CA PRO A 125 -20.89 -7.38 9.40
C PRO A 125 -20.79 -7.15 7.90
N ALA A 126 -19.60 -7.37 7.34
CA ALA A 126 -19.38 -7.49 5.91
C ALA A 126 -19.09 -8.95 5.57
N LYS A 127 -19.72 -9.44 4.52
CA LYS A 127 -19.59 -10.83 4.08
C LYS A 127 -18.32 -11.00 3.24
N LEU A 128 -17.53 -11.99 3.62
CA LEU A 128 -16.37 -12.47 2.87
C LEU A 128 -16.71 -13.82 2.23
N LYS A 129 -15.71 -14.46 1.62
CA LYS A 129 -15.85 -15.80 1.07
C LYS A 129 -16.18 -16.82 2.17
N ASP A 130 -16.86 -17.87 1.78
CA ASP A 130 -17.06 -19.10 2.56
C ASP A 130 -17.71 -18.89 3.92
N GLY A 131 -18.67 -17.97 3.97
CA GLY A 131 -19.45 -17.71 5.18
C GLY A 131 -18.67 -17.00 6.29
N ILE A 132 -17.57 -16.37 5.97
CA ILE A 132 -16.80 -15.56 6.91
C ILE A 132 -17.33 -14.14 6.89
N PHE A 133 -17.44 -13.52 8.06
CA PHE A 133 -17.85 -12.13 8.23
C PHE A 133 -16.80 -11.36 8.99
N VAL A 134 -16.65 -10.07 8.66
CA VAL A 134 -15.77 -9.15 9.38
C VAL A 134 -16.59 -7.96 9.88
N GLU A 135 -16.34 -7.55 11.13
CA GLU A 135 -16.92 -6.35 11.71
C GLU A 135 -16.36 -5.10 11.06
N THR A 136 -17.23 -4.22 10.57
CA THR A 136 -16.81 -2.97 9.93
C THR A 136 -17.07 -1.73 10.77
N ASN A 137 -17.83 -1.83 11.86
CA ASN A 137 -18.06 -0.71 12.76
C ASN A 137 -16.91 -0.57 13.74
N LEU A 138 -15.75 -0.19 13.20
CA LEU A 138 -14.49 -0.03 13.92
C LEU A 138 -13.90 1.34 13.63
N SER A 139 -13.18 1.90 14.61
CA SER A 139 -12.38 3.10 14.38
C SER A 139 -11.23 2.80 13.40
N ALA A 140 -10.72 3.85 12.75
CA ALA A 140 -9.58 3.72 11.85
C ALA A 140 -8.37 3.08 12.55
N ASN A 141 -8.07 3.48 13.78
CA ASN A 141 -6.98 2.91 14.57
C ASN A 141 -7.21 1.43 14.87
N SER A 142 -8.44 1.04 15.18
CA SER A 142 -8.80 -0.36 15.41
C SER A 142 -8.67 -1.20 14.13
N ILE A 143 -9.06 -0.64 12.99
CA ILE A 143 -8.89 -1.29 11.69
C ILE A 143 -7.41 -1.56 11.40
N LEU A 144 -6.55 -0.54 11.58
CA LEU A 144 -5.10 -0.72 11.36
C LEU A 144 -4.48 -1.71 12.33
N ALA A 145 -4.91 -1.71 13.60
CA ALA A 145 -4.43 -2.69 14.58
C ALA A 145 -4.79 -4.12 14.18
N ASN A 146 -6.01 -4.32 13.68
CA ASN A 146 -6.44 -5.64 13.18
C ASN A 146 -5.70 -6.05 11.92
N ILE A 147 -5.43 -5.12 11.01
CA ILE A 147 -4.65 -5.39 9.80
C ILE A 147 -3.22 -5.79 10.17
N LYS A 148 -2.61 -5.12 11.13
CA LYS A 148 -1.27 -5.49 11.63
C LYS A 148 -1.26 -6.93 12.14
N LEU A 149 -2.25 -7.30 12.92
CA LEU A 149 -2.40 -8.66 13.45
C LEU A 149 -2.61 -9.69 12.32
N ILE A 150 -3.45 -9.36 11.33
CA ILE A 150 -3.68 -10.21 10.15
C ILE A 150 -2.37 -10.42 9.39
N CYS A 151 -1.60 -9.36 9.15
CA CYS A 151 -0.31 -9.43 8.45
C CYS A 151 0.68 -10.31 9.21
N GLU A 152 0.76 -10.18 10.52
CA GLU A 152 1.61 -11.01 11.37
C GLU A 152 1.25 -12.49 11.22
N LYS A 153 -0.04 -12.83 11.23
CA LYS A 153 -0.51 -14.21 11.11
C LYS A 153 -0.30 -14.81 9.72
N PHE A 154 -0.20 -13.96 8.70
CA PHE A 154 0.19 -14.37 7.35
C PHE A 154 1.70 -14.35 7.14
N SER A 155 2.49 -14.03 8.16
CA SER A 155 3.95 -13.90 8.08
C SER A 155 4.41 -12.88 7.04
N LEU A 156 3.64 -11.82 6.84
CA LEU A 156 4.01 -10.72 5.98
C LEU A 156 5.00 -9.80 6.69
N GLU A 157 5.96 -9.29 5.94
CA GLU A 157 6.88 -8.29 6.46
C GLU A 157 6.17 -6.94 6.64
N ASN A 158 6.71 -6.07 7.49
CA ASN A 158 6.07 -4.81 7.84
C ASN A 158 5.89 -3.87 6.64
N ASP A 159 6.83 -3.91 5.70
CA ASP A 159 6.80 -3.13 4.47
C ASP A 159 5.99 -3.79 3.34
N ASP A 160 5.45 -4.99 3.56
CA ASP A 160 4.50 -5.62 2.63
C ASP A 160 3.11 -4.98 2.67
N PHE A 161 2.81 -4.19 3.71
CA PHE A 161 1.56 -3.45 3.82
C PHE A 161 1.85 -1.96 3.94
N ILE A 162 1.42 -1.20 2.93
CA ILE A 162 1.57 0.25 2.85
C ILE A 162 0.20 0.86 2.61
N TYR A 163 -0.11 1.93 3.31
CA TYR A 163 -1.35 2.66 3.08
C TYR A 163 -1.08 4.14 2.82
N TYR A 164 -1.90 4.73 1.98
CA TYR A 164 -1.79 6.13 1.53
C TYR A 164 -3.00 6.90 2.04
N VAL A 165 -2.75 8.04 2.62
CA VAL A 165 -3.76 8.90 3.23
C VAL A 165 -3.66 10.33 2.73
N LYS A 166 -4.74 11.09 2.91
CA LYS A 166 -4.78 12.54 2.71
C LYS A 166 -5.49 13.20 3.88
N SER A 167 -5.19 14.47 4.06
CA SER A 167 -5.84 15.30 5.08
C SER A 167 -7.28 15.64 4.69
#